data_1e02e4cc1780032b0428bae94c22ee53
#
_entry.id   1e02e4cc1780032b0428bae94c22ee53
#
_cell.length_a   1.000
_cell.length_b   1.000
_cell.length_c   1.000
_cell.angle_alpha   90.00
_cell.angle_beta   90.00
_cell.angle_gamma   90.00
#
_symmetry.space_group_name_H-M   'P 1'
#
loop_
_entity.id
_entity.type
_entity.pdbx_description
1 polymer ?
#
loop_
_entity_poly.entity_id
_entity_poly.type
_entity_poly.pdbx_seq_one_letter_code
_entity_poly.pdbx_strand_id
1 'polypeptide(L)'
;MNKYHNCFVTNKYDISNRRKPKFKKKNIFTKYDICFFNLMNILRHESITPFYDRNVERQTKLEISQKMDNIKFKQKDRIIETLAYEENINIEVIDALCIFFSVNAIYISDKCFFKMFHGDIPILTSNIIVINKNCDVYHMKYEKIKTQLLTSYEITNIMKPMNSMSYYKVQDLKNISEQIGVEIEEKMKKKDIYDFLHDYFTQCITITN
;
A
#
# COMPACT_ATOMS: atom_id res chain seq x y z
N MET A 1 -26.38 -18.53 5.54
CA MET A 1 -25.62 -19.44 4.66
C MET A 1 -25.51 -18.76 3.31
N ASN A 2 -24.37 -18.13 3.04
CA ASN A 2 -24.15 -17.29 1.86
C ASN A 2 -23.89 -18.13 0.61
N LYS A 3 -24.88 -18.18 -0.29
CA LYS A 3 -24.80 -18.86 -1.60
C LYS A 3 -24.02 -18.10 -2.68
N TYR A 4 -23.37 -16.99 -2.35
CA TYR A 4 -22.76 -16.09 -3.35
C TYR A 4 -21.23 -16.15 -3.44
N HIS A 5 -20.58 -17.10 -2.72
CA HIS A 5 -19.12 -17.22 -2.75
C HIS A 5 -18.56 -17.97 -3.97
N ASN A 6 -19.42 -18.48 -4.85
CA ASN A 6 -19.01 -19.36 -5.96
C ASN A 6 -19.09 -18.73 -7.36
N CYS A 7 -19.34 -17.44 -7.49
CA CYS A 7 -19.42 -16.81 -8.83
C CYS A 7 -18.06 -16.53 -9.48
N PHE A 8 -16.94 -16.84 -8.79
CA PHE A 8 -15.59 -16.69 -9.35
C PHE A 8 -14.89 -18.02 -9.68
N VAL A 9 -15.60 -19.13 -9.58
CA VAL A 9 -15.05 -20.45 -9.91
C VAL A 9 -15.43 -20.81 -11.33
N THR A 10 -14.43 -20.69 -12.20
CA THR A 10 -14.24 -21.37 -13.49
C THR A 10 -15.27 -22.41 -13.85
N ASN A 11 -15.99 -22.18 -14.96
CA ASN A 11 -16.79 -23.19 -15.64
C ASN A 11 -15.95 -24.43 -15.92
N LYS A 12 -16.16 -25.50 -15.16
CA LYS A 12 -15.74 -26.85 -15.52
C LYS A 12 -16.70 -27.39 -16.55
N TYR A 13 -16.41 -27.22 -17.81
CA TYR A 13 -16.96 -28.07 -18.84
C TYR A 13 -16.10 -29.32 -18.95
N ASP A 14 -16.65 -30.42 -18.46
CA ASP A 14 -16.09 -31.74 -18.58
C ASP A 14 -16.41 -32.25 -20.00
N ILE A 15 -15.42 -32.23 -20.88
CA ILE A 15 -15.49 -32.91 -22.17
C ILE A 15 -14.35 -33.92 -22.18
N SER A 16 -14.73 -35.18 -21.93
CA SER A 16 -13.88 -36.31 -22.05
C SER A 16 -13.23 -36.41 -23.44
N ASN A 17 -11.92 -36.61 -23.48
CA ASN A 17 -11.14 -37.07 -24.63
C ASN A 17 -10.88 -36.15 -25.82
N ARG A 18 -10.48 -34.88 -25.58
CA ARG A 18 -9.64 -34.19 -26.58
C ARG A 18 -8.39 -33.63 -25.90
N ARG A 19 -7.21 -33.79 -26.53
CA ARG A 19 -5.91 -33.29 -26.06
C ARG A 19 -6.10 -31.85 -25.55
N LYS A 20 -6.01 -31.65 -24.24
CA LYS A 20 -6.14 -30.35 -23.61
C LYS A 20 -5.11 -29.41 -24.23
N PRO A 21 -5.49 -28.31 -24.88
CA PRO A 21 -4.54 -27.27 -25.22
C PRO A 21 -3.86 -26.88 -23.92
N LYS A 22 -2.52 -26.80 -23.91
CA LYS A 22 -1.77 -26.21 -22.82
C LYS A 22 -2.11 -24.72 -22.80
N PHE A 23 -3.24 -24.36 -22.16
CA PHE A 23 -3.48 -22.99 -21.79
C PHE A 23 -2.36 -22.61 -20.84
N LYS A 24 -1.39 -21.83 -21.31
CA LYS A 24 -0.61 -20.99 -20.41
C LYS A 24 -1.65 -20.30 -19.55
N LYS A 25 -1.57 -20.49 -18.22
CA LYS A 25 -2.32 -19.67 -17.26
C LYS A 25 -2.01 -18.22 -17.64
N LYS A 26 -2.81 -17.60 -18.50
CA LYS A 26 -2.88 -16.16 -18.53
C LYS A 26 -3.35 -15.82 -17.13
N ASN A 27 -2.48 -15.20 -16.33
CA ASN A 27 -2.91 -14.53 -15.15
C ASN A 27 -4.13 -13.72 -15.59
N ILE A 28 -5.30 -14.07 -15.07
CA ILE A 28 -6.49 -13.24 -15.21
C ILE A 28 -6.12 -12.03 -14.38
N PHE A 29 -5.50 -11.05 -15.01
CA PHE A 29 -5.21 -9.79 -14.37
C PHE A 29 -6.54 -9.29 -13.85
N THR A 30 -6.58 -9.05 -12.57
CA THR A 30 -7.70 -8.38 -11.92
C THR A 30 -7.97 -7.13 -12.74
N LYS A 31 -9.16 -7.01 -13.25
CA LYS A 31 -9.53 -5.90 -14.14
C LYS A 31 -9.61 -4.55 -13.39
N TYR A 32 -9.22 -4.50 -12.14
CA TYR A 32 -9.30 -3.34 -11.25
C TYR A 32 -8.13 -3.30 -10.24
N ASP A 33 -7.89 -2.14 -9.69
CA ASP A 33 -6.89 -1.87 -8.67
C ASP A 33 -7.29 -2.49 -7.33
N ILE A 34 -6.62 -3.57 -6.93
CA ILE A 34 -6.90 -4.31 -5.69
C ILE A 34 -6.70 -3.41 -4.47
N CYS A 35 -5.68 -2.57 -4.47
CA CYS A 35 -5.38 -1.71 -3.34
C CYS A 35 -6.47 -0.65 -3.14
N PHE A 36 -6.88 0.00 -4.21
CA PHE A 36 -7.98 0.96 -4.19
C PHE A 36 -9.29 0.29 -3.74
N PHE A 37 -9.59 -0.88 -4.32
CA PHE A 37 -10.77 -1.66 -3.97
C PHE A 37 -10.82 -2.01 -2.47
N ASN A 38 -9.75 -2.61 -1.93
CA ASN A 38 -9.71 -3.01 -0.52
C ASN A 38 -9.78 -1.80 0.42
N LEU A 39 -9.13 -0.69 0.05
CA LEU A 39 -9.17 0.54 0.82
C LEU A 39 -10.58 1.15 0.83
N MET A 40 -11.25 1.24 -0.32
CA MET A 40 -12.61 1.79 -0.40
C MET A 40 -13.63 0.95 0.37
N ASN A 41 -13.49 -0.37 0.40
CA ASN A 41 -14.31 -1.26 1.23
C ASN A 41 -14.31 -0.84 2.70
N ILE A 42 -13.15 -0.46 3.20
CA ILE A 42 -13.00 -0.06 4.60
C ILE A 42 -13.46 1.38 4.82
N LEU A 43 -13.06 2.30 3.93
CA LEU A 43 -13.31 3.74 4.11
C LEU A 43 -14.78 4.13 3.94
N ARG A 44 -15.50 3.46 3.06
CA ARG A 44 -16.92 3.77 2.80
C ARG A 44 -17.88 2.95 3.63
N HIS A 45 -17.43 1.93 4.36
CA HIS A 45 -18.29 0.95 5.05
C HIS A 45 -19.39 0.35 4.15
N GLU A 46 -19.23 0.47 2.85
CA GLU A 46 -20.17 -0.07 1.88
C GLU A 46 -19.73 -1.49 1.55
N SER A 47 -20.67 -2.43 1.68
CA SER A 47 -20.48 -3.75 1.06
C SER A 47 -20.32 -3.49 -0.43
N ILE A 48 -19.08 -3.63 -0.92
CA ILE A 48 -18.84 -3.48 -2.36
C ILE A 48 -19.74 -4.46 -3.06
N THR A 49 -20.55 -3.92 -3.94
CA THR A 49 -21.53 -4.67 -4.69
C THR A 49 -20.80 -5.74 -5.53
N PRO A 50 -21.43 -6.92 -5.74
CA PRO A 50 -20.89 -7.96 -6.62
C PRO A 50 -20.64 -7.50 -8.07
N PHE A 51 -20.98 -6.25 -8.39
CA PHE A 51 -20.82 -5.59 -9.69
C PHE A 51 -19.65 -4.60 -9.73
N TYR A 52 -18.73 -4.62 -8.75
CA TYR A 52 -17.54 -3.79 -8.83
C TYR A 52 -16.67 -4.23 -10.01
N ASP A 53 -16.56 -3.36 -10.98
CA ASP A 53 -15.72 -3.54 -12.16
C ASP A 53 -14.85 -2.31 -12.40
N ARG A 54 -14.04 -2.35 -13.45
CA ARG A 54 -13.15 -1.24 -13.82
C ARG A 54 -13.89 0.08 -14.12
N ASN A 55 -15.14 0.04 -14.56
CA ASN A 55 -15.90 1.25 -14.86
C ASN A 55 -16.37 1.91 -13.56
N VAL A 56 -16.88 1.10 -12.63
CA VAL A 56 -17.27 1.56 -11.27
C VAL A 56 -16.05 2.13 -10.56
N GLU A 57 -14.90 1.46 -10.62
CA GLU A 57 -13.66 1.97 -10.05
C GLU A 57 -13.29 3.33 -10.62
N ARG A 58 -13.24 3.43 -11.96
CA ARG A 58 -12.85 4.66 -12.65
C ARG A 58 -13.78 5.82 -12.32
N GLN A 59 -15.07 5.57 -12.28
CA GLN A 59 -16.05 6.57 -11.85
C GLN A 59 -15.81 6.99 -10.41
N THR A 60 -15.59 6.05 -9.50
CA THR A 60 -15.31 6.33 -8.09
C THR A 60 -14.02 7.14 -7.91
N LYS A 61 -12.95 6.79 -8.62
CA LYS A 61 -11.68 7.54 -8.62
C LYS A 61 -11.89 8.98 -9.10
N LEU A 62 -12.65 9.19 -10.17
CA LEU A 62 -12.98 10.51 -10.70
C LEU A 62 -13.83 11.33 -9.72
N GLU A 63 -14.86 10.75 -9.11
CA GLU A 63 -15.70 11.43 -8.13
C GLU A 63 -14.91 11.88 -6.90
N ILE A 64 -14.01 11.02 -6.41
CA ILE A 64 -13.14 11.36 -5.28
C ILE A 64 -12.16 12.46 -5.68
N SER A 65 -11.50 12.34 -6.83
CA SER A 65 -10.52 13.32 -7.31
C SER A 65 -11.12 14.74 -7.42
N GLN A 66 -12.34 14.86 -7.93
CA GLN A 66 -13.08 16.14 -8.00
C GLN A 66 -13.37 16.72 -6.61
N LYS A 67 -13.74 15.87 -5.63
CA LYS A 67 -14.00 16.31 -4.26
C LYS A 67 -12.71 16.70 -3.53
N MET A 68 -11.60 16.01 -3.80
CA MET A 68 -10.28 16.29 -3.23
C MET A 68 -9.72 17.63 -3.68
N ASP A 69 -10.22 18.21 -4.75
CA ASP A 69 -9.78 19.52 -5.25
C ASP A 69 -9.94 20.65 -4.23
N ASN A 70 -10.84 20.53 -3.28
CA ASN A 70 -11.05 21.49 -2.21
C ASN A 70 -10.15 21.28 -0.97
N ILE A 71 -9.31 20.25 -0.95
CA ILE A 71 -8.45 19.90 0.19
C ILE A 71 -7.02 20.35 -0.07
N LYS A 72 -6.33 20.81 0.98
CA LYS A 72 -4.94 21.22 0.90
C LYS A 72 -4.01 20.08 1.30
N PHE A 73 -3.18 19.60 0.38
CA PHE A 73 -2.08 18.67 0.64
C PHE A 73 -0.94 18.88 -0.37
N LYS A 74 0.22 18.34 -0.07
CA LYS A 74 1.41 18.50 -0.93
C LYS A 74 1.21 17.80 -2.27
N GLN A 75 1.72 18.41 -3.35
CA GLN A 75 1.69 17.86 -4.73
C GLN A 75 0.27 17.46 -5.19
N LYS A 76 -0.72 18.22 -4.78
CA LYS A 76 -2.14 17.97 -4.98
C LYS A 76 -2.47 17.61 -6.43
N ASP A 77 -2.06 18.43 -7.40
CA ASP A 77 -2.42 18.24 -8.80
C ASP A 77 -1.91 16.89 -9.34
N ARG A 78 -0.66 16.54 -9.03
CA ARG A 78 -0.08 15.25 -9.42
C ARG A 78 -0.82 14.07 -8.77
N ILE A 79 -1.17 14.18 -7.50
CA ILE A 79 -1.88 13.09 -6.78
C ILE A 79 -3.29 12.92 -7.32
N ILE A 80 -4.00 14.02 -7.59
CA ILE A 80 -5.33 14.01 -8.22
C ILE A 80 -5.26 13.40 -9.61
N GLU A 81 -4.25 13.77 -10.41
CA GLU A 81 -4.03 13.21 -11.74
C GLU A 81 -3.74 11.70 -11.66
N THR A 82 -2.86 11.28 -10.75
CA THR A 82 -2.57 9.86 -10.53
C THR A 82 -3.83 9.10 -10.13
N LEU A 83 -4.63 9.61 -9.19
CA LEU A 83 -5.89 8.96 -8.78
C LEU A 83 -6.88 8.86 -9.93
N ALA A 84 -7.02 9.90 -10.77
CA ALA A 84 -8.03 9.95 -11.83
C ALA A 84 -7.67 9.09 -13.05
N TYR A 85 -6.39 8.97 -13.40
CA TYR A 85 -5.98 8.44 -14.70
C TYR A 85 -5.10 7.19 -14.63
N GLU A 86 -4.40 6.93 -13.52
CA GLU A 86 -3.56 5.75 -13.41
C GLU A 86 -4.38 4.49 -13.09
N GLU A 87 -3.91 3.35 -13.60
CA GLU A 87 -4.56 2.06 -13.35
C GLU A 87 -4.48 1.67 -11.87
N ASN A 88 -3.32 1.88 -11.25
CA ASN A 88 -3.06 1.51 -9.88
C ASN A 88 -2.70 2.74 -9.03
N ILE A 89 -3.23 2.81 -7.83
CA ILE A 89 -2.84 3.85 -6.88
C ILE A 89 -1.49 3.51 -6.25
N ASN A 90 -0.76 4.57 -5.91
CA ASN A 90 0.49 4.48 -5.15
C ASN A 90 0.28 4.92 -3.69
N ILE A 91 1.33 4.79 -2.88
CA ILE A 91 1.26 5.13 -1.45
C ILE A 91 0.97 6.63 -1.21
N GLU A 92 1.34 7.53 -2.13
CA GLU A 92 1.04 8.96 -2.02
C GLU A 92 -0.46 9.23 -2.18
N VAL A 93 -1.09 8.52 -3.10
CA VAL A 93 -2.55 8.57 -3.28
C VAL A 93 -3.25 7.98 -2.06
N ILE A 94 -2.73 6.89 -1.48
CA ILE A 94 -3.28 6.30 -0.26
C ILE A 94 -3.22 7.31 0.90
N ASP A 95 -2.08 7.97 1.10
CA ASP A 95 -1.93 9.01 2.14
C ASP A 95 -2.92 10.16 1.92
N ALA A 96 -3.08 10.63 0.69
CA ALA A 96 -4.06 11.66 0.34
C ALA A 96 -5.51 11.20 0.57
N LEU A 97 -5.84 9.93 0.30
CA LEU A 97 -7.14 9.37 0.63
C LEU A 97 -7.37 9.31 2.15
N CYS A 98 -6.34 8.99 2.94
CA CYS A 98 -6.43 9.04 4.40
C CYS A 98 -6.68 10.46 4.91
N ILE A 99 -6.09 11.48 4.29
CA ILE A 99 -6.40 12.90 4.56
C ILE A 99 -7.86 13.19 4.21
N PHE A 100 -8.29 12.80 3.01
CA PHE A 100 -9.64 13.09 2.50
C PHE A 100 -10.73 12.48 3.39
N PHE A 101 -10.53 11.26 3.87
CA PHE A 101 -11.48 10.57 4.75
C PHE A 101 -11.24 10.81 6.25
N SER A 102 -10.24 11.63 6.61
CA SER A 102 -9.84 11.93 8.00
C SER A 102 -9.64 10.67 8.84
N VAL A 103 -8.86 9.72 8.32
CA VAL A 103 -8.58 8.43 8.98
C VAL A 103 -7.11 8.28 9.34
N ASN A 104 -6.85 7.42 10.34
CA ASN A 104 -5.51 7.01 10.72
C ASN A 104 -5.18 5.65 10.11
N ALA A 105 -4.10 5.60 9.34
CA ALA A 105 -3.62 4.37 8.72
C ALA A 105 -2.12 4.19 8.93
N ILE A 106 -1.65 2.95 8.80
CA ILE A 106 -0.22 2.61 8.76
C ILE A 106 -0.01 1.69 7.55
N TYR A 107 0.90 2.11 6.68
CA TYR A 107 1.43 1.23 5.65
C TYR A 107 2.61 0.44 6.18
N ILE A 108 2.65 -0.88 5.93
CA ILE A 108 3.72 -1.76 6.40
C ILE A 108 4.25 -2.58 5.23
N SER A 109 5.56 -2.57 5.08
CA SER A 109 6.27 -3.36 4.10
C SER A 109 7.55 -3.93 4.70
N ASP A 110 7.65 -5.25 4.77
CA ASP A 110 8.81 -5.95 5.32
C ASP A 110 9.21 -5.42 6.73
N LYS A 111 10.34 -4.75 6.83
CA LYS A 111 10.85 -4.13 8.06
C LYS A 111 10.68 -2.61 8.09
N CYS A 112 9.81 -2.06 7.26
CA CYS A 112 9.56 -0.63 7.15
C CYS A 112 8.09 -0.32 7.35
N PHE A 113 7.80 0.87 7.83
CA PHE A 113 6.44 1.35 7.93
C PHE A 113 6.37 2.86 7.69
N PHE A 114 5.18 3.30 7.29
CA PHE A 114 4.85 4.71 7.11
C PHE A 114 3.53 5.03 7.80
N LYS A 115 3.51 6.09 8.62
CA LYS A 115 2.32 6.53 9.36
C LYS A 115 1.57 7.60 8.57
N MET A 116 0.27 7.38 8.40
CA MET A 116 -0.70 8.30 7.78
C MET A 116 -1.75 8.65 8.84
N PHE A 117 -1.38 9.56 9.76
CA PHE A 117 -2.22 9.90 10.91
C PHE A 117 -2.92 11.23 10.66
N HIS A 118 -4.11 11.17 10.09
CA HIS A 118 -4.91 12.32 9.66
C HIS A 118 -6.31 12.37 10.33
N GLY A 119 -6.64 11.36 11.13
CA GLY A 119 -7.92 11.31 11.85
C GLY A 119 -7.88 12.06 13.17
N ASP A 120 -9.03 12.62 13.57
CA ASP A 120 -9.20 13.34 14.83
C ASP A 120 -9.26 12.44 16.07
N ILE A 121 -9.36 11.12 15.87
CA ILE A 121 -9.49 10.14 16.96
C ILE A 121 -8.12 9.85 17.57
N PRO A 122 -7.99 9.87 18.92
CA PRO A 122 -6.73 9.54 19.58
C PRO A 122 -6.22 8.14 19.19
N ILE A 123 -4.99 8.08 18.68
CA ILE A 123 -4.39 6.86 18.11
C ILE A 123 -4.33 5.72 19.11
N LEU A 124 -4.02 6.01 20.37
CA LEU A 124 -3.84 5.02 21.43
C LEU A 124 -5.08 4.18 21.74
N THR A 125 -6.27 4.71 21.48
CA THR A 125 -7.54 4.04 21.80
C THR A 125 -8.29 3.57 20.57
N SER A 126 -7.83 3.93 19.36
CA SER A 126 -8.54 3.68 18.12
C SER A 126 -8.10 2.40 17.40
N ASN A 127 -9.02 1.86 16.61
CA ASN A 127 -8.66 0.97 15.53
C ASN A 127 -8.06 1.81 14.40
N ILE A 128 -6.88 1.44 13.95
CA ILE A 128 -6.23 2.04 12.78
C ILE A 128 -6.39 1.12 11.56
N ILE A 129 -6.32 1.70 10.39
CA ILE A 129 -6.27 0.96 9.15
C ILE A 129 -4.82 0.52 8.92
N VAL A 130 -4.60 -0.77 8.69
CA VAL A 130 -3.31 -1.33 8.32
C VAL A 130 -3.37 -1.72 6.86
N ILE A 131 -2.37 -1.29 6.10
CA ILE A 131 -2.21 -1.56 4.68
C ILE A 131 -0.85 -2.21 4.50
N ASN A 132 -0.79 -3.39 3.90
CA ASN A 132 0.49 -4.03 3.59
C ASN A 132 0.86 -3.88 2.12
N LYS A 133 2.09 -4.25 1.76
CA LYS A 133 2.59 -4.18 0.38
C LYS A 133 1.82 -5.05 -0.62
N ASN A 134 1.09 -6.05 -0.14
CA ASN A 134 0.24 -6.91 -0.98
C ASN A 134 -1.18 -6.36 -1.13
N CYS A 135 -1.41 -5.12 -0.72
CA CYS A 135 -2.72 -4.47 -0.77
C CYS A 135 -3.79 -5.11 0.13
N ASP A 136 -3.41 -5.90 1.13
CA ASP A 136 -4.34 -6.29 2.18
C ASP A 136 -4.61 -5.10 3.09
N VAL A 137 -5.88 -4.80 3.33
CA VAL A 137 -6.34 -3.67 4.14
C VAL A 137 -7.27 -4.18 5.23
N TYR A 138 -6.96 -3.86 6.49
CA TYR A 138 -7.75 -4.33 7.63
C TYR A 138 -7.66 -3.39 8.82
N HIS A 139 -8.62 -3.49 9.75
CA HIS A 139 -8.59 -2.76 11.01
C HIS A 139 -7.80 -3.51 12.08
N MET A 140 -6.95 -2.78 12.81
CA MET A 140 -6.22 -3.32 13.97
C MET A 140 -6.15 -2.28 15.09
N LYS A 141 -6.18 -2.73 16.35
CA LYS A 141 -5.88 -1.87 17.50
C LYS A 141 -4.41 -1.44 17.47
N TYR A 142 -4.14 -0.16 17.65
CA TYR A 142 -2.77 0.39 17.61
C TYR A 142 -1.83 -0.32 18.58
N GLU A 143 -2.30 -0.65 19.79
CA GLU A 143 -1.49 -1.37 20.78
C GLU A 143 -0.96 -2.73 20.29
N LYS A 144 -1.71 -3.43 19.43
CA LYS A 144 -1.27 -4.72 18.88
C LYS A 144 -0.14 -4.57 17.87
N ILE A 145 -0.16 -3.51 17.08
CA ILE A 145 0.83 -3.28 16.04
C ILE A 145 2.08 -2.58 16.59
N LYS A 146 1.96 -1.84 17.69
CA LYS A 146 3.05 -1.06 18.29
C LYS A 146 4.33 -1.88 18.50
N THR A 147 4.20 -3.11 19.00
CA THR A 147 5.36 -3.98 19.22
C THR A 147 6.10 -4.30 17.92
N GLN A 148 5.38 -4.54 16.84
CA GLN A 148 5.96 -4.78 15.51
C GLN A 148 6.66 -3.52 14.98
N LEU A 149 6.05 -2.35 15.20
CA LEU A 149 6.64 -1.07 14.74
C LEU A 149 7.96 -0.75 15.44
N LEU A 150 8.15 -1.18 16.70
CA LEU A 150 9.41 -0.95 17.44
C LEU A 150 10.62 -1.65 16.80
N THR A 151 10.40 -2.75 16.08
CA THR A 151 11.46 -3.51 15.39
C THR A 151 11.55 -3.18 13.90
N SER A 152 10.83 -2.17 13.44
CA SER A 152 10.78 -1.76 12.04
C SER A 152 11.28 -0.31 11.90
N TYR A 153 11.76 0.03 10.71
CA TYR A 153 12.23 1.38 10.40
C TYR A 153 11.06 2.27 9.97
N GLU A 154 10.93 3.44 10.58
CA GLU A 154 9.90 4.42 10.21
C GLU A 154 10.38 5.28 9.03
N ILE A 155 9.68 5.20 7.91
CA ILE A 155 9.83 6.12 6.79
C ILE A 155 8.97 7.35 7.09
N THR A 156 9.60 8.49 7.28
CA THR A 156 8.90 9.75 7.62
C THR A 156 8.46 10.55 6.40
N ASN A 157 9.03 10.26 5.24
CA ASN A 157 8.70 10.96 3.99
C ASN A 157 8.77 9.96 2.82
N ILE A 158 7.62 9.70 2.23
CA ILE A 158 7.49 8.76 1.09
C ILE A 158 8.30 9.21 -0.11
N MET A 159 8.33 10.53 -0.40
CA MET A 159 9.06 11.07 -1.55
C MET A 159 10.57 11.04 -1.36
N LYS A 160 11.02 10.95 -0.12
CA LYS A 160 12.43 10.93 0.24
C LYS A 160 12.60 9.99 1.44
N PRO A 161 12.63 8.67 1.22
CA PRO A 161 12.64 7.67 2.29
C PRO A 161 13.88 7.75 3.18
N MET A 162 14.97 8.33 2.67
CA MET A 162 16.17 8.64 3.43
C MET A 162 16.58 10.11 3.23
N ASN A 163 17.20 10.70 4.24
CA ASN A 163 17.89 11.98 4.10
C ASN A 163 19.11 11.85 3.17
N SER A 164 19.74 12.97 2.79
CA SER A 164 20.96 12.91 1.99
C SER A 164 22.08 12.15 2.71
N MET A 165 22.97 11.52 1.95
CA MET A 165 24.09 10.74 2.49
C MET A 165 24.96 11.52 3.50
N SER A 166 25.07 12.85 3.36
CA SER A 166 25.81 13.72 4.29
C SER A 166 25.21 13.79 5.69
N TYR A 167 23.91 13.52 5.82
CA TYR A 167 23.20 13.54 7.09
C TYR A 167 23.64 12.40 8.03
N TYR A 168 24.01 11.25 7.48
CA TYR A 168 24.33 10.04 8.25
C TYR A 168 25.83 9.91 8.49
N LYS A 169 26.21 9.38 9.66
CA LYS A 169 27.54 8.77 9.88
C LYS A 169 27.50 7.31 9.40
N VAL A 170 28.67 6.69 9.21
CA VAL A 170 28.74 5.26 8.84
C VAL A 170 28.05 4.38 9.88
N GLN A 171 28.19 4.73 11.17
CA GLN A 171 27.60 3.99 12.26
C GLN A 171 26.06 4.08 12.23
N ASP A 172 25.48 5.24 11.86
CA ASP A 172 24.03 5.41 11.76
C ASP A 172 23.46 4.48 10.68
N LEU A 173 24.13 4.38 9.53
CA LEU A 173 23.72 3.48 8.44
C LEU A 173 23.82 2.01 8.86
N LYS A 174 24.86 1.63 9.61
CA LYS A 174 25.00 0.28 10.16
C LYS A 174 23.91 -0.04 11.17
N ASN A 175 23.58 0.87 12.06
CA ASN A 175 22.50 0.70 13.04
C ASN A 175 21.14 0.54 12.33
N ILE A 176 20.88 1.31 11.27
CA ILE A 176 19.68 1.17 10.44
C ILE A 176 19.63 -0.23 9.81
N SER A 177 20.74 -0.71 9.25
CA SER A 177 20.79 -2.04 8.63
C SER A 177 20.54 -3.16 9.64
N GLU A 178 21.09 -3.07 10.84
CA GLU A 178 20.83 -4.00 11.94
C GLU A 178 19.36 -3.98 12.35
N GLN A 179 18.74 -2.79 12.46
CA GLN A 179 17.33 -2.65 12.81
C GLN A 179 16.42 -3.36 11.81
N ILE A 180 16.71 -3.28 10.52
CA ILE A 180 15.93 -3.93 9.46
C ILE A 180 16.35 -5.39 9.21
N GLY A 181 17.39 -5.87 9.93
CA GLY A 181 17.90 -7.24 9.83
C GLY A 181 18.64 -7.54 8.52
N VAL A 182 19.30 -6.52 7.95
CA VAL A 182 20.12 -6.66 6.75
C VAL A 182 21.59 -6.69 7.15
N GLU A 183 22.29 -7.74 6.73
CA GLU A 183 23.73 -7.87 6.95
C GLU A 183 24.51 -7.00 5.97
N ILE A 184 25.41 -6.19 6.50
CA ILE A 184 26.33 -5.36 5.74
C ILE A 184 27.76 -5.84 5.99
N GLU A 185 28.54 -6.01 4.94
CA GLU A 185 29.95 -6.36 5.05
C GLU A 185 30.73 -5.27 5.80
N GLU A 186 31.62 -5.65 6.70
CA GLU A 186 32.38 -4.72 7.53
C GLU A 186 33.19 -3.68 6.74
N LYS A 187 33.64 -4.07 5.53
CA LYS A 187 34.50 -3.24 4.64
C LYS A 187 33.72 -2.36 3.67
N MET A 188 32.38 -2.39 3.68
CA MET A 188 31.61 -1.53 2.78
C MET A 188 31.85 -0.06 3.04
N LYS A 189 32.00 0.71 1.97
CA LYS A 189 32.13 2.17 2.06
C LYS A 189 30.79 2.80 2.41
N LYS A 190 30.83 3.96 3.05
CA LYS A 190 29.62 4.72 3.42
C LYS A 190 28.63 4.88 2.27
N LYS A 191 29.12 5.15 1.07
CA LYS A 191 28.30 5.33 -0.12
C LYS A 191 27.56 4.06 -0.48
N ASP A 192 28.24 2.93 -0.48
CA ASP A 192 27.65 1.64 -0.88
C ASP A 192 26.56 1.21 0.10
N ILE A 193 26.78 1.44 1.40
CA ILE A 193 25.77 1.18 2.45
C ILE A 193 24.55 2.10 2.24
N TYR A 194 24.78 3.39 1.99
CA TYR A 194 23.73 4.35 1.76
C TYR A 194 22.89 4.00 0.52
N ASP A 195 23.53 3.74 -0.60
CA ASP A 195 22.87 3.42 -1.87
C ASP A 195 22.02 2.13 -1.71
N PHE A 196 22.58 1.10 -1.05
CA PHE A 196 21.87 -0.12 -0.74
C PHE A 196 20.61 0.14 0.12
N LEU A 197 20.73 0.87 1.22
CA LEU A 197 19.59 1.18 2.10
C LEU A 197 18.56 2.07 1.40
N HIS A 198 18.99 3.01 0.58
CA HIS A 198 18.11 3.87 -0.19
C HIS A 198 17.26 3.07 -1.19
N ASP A 199 17.88 2.13 -1.91
CA ASP A 199 17.18 1.25 -2.84
C ASP A 199 16.21 0.32 -2.09
N TYR A 200 16.64 -0.23 -0.96
CA TYR A 200 15.77 -1.06 -0.11
C TYR A 200 14.51 -0.30 0.33
N PHE A 201 14.66 0.92 0.88
CA PHE A 201 13.51 1.71 1.31
C PHE A 201 12.63 2.18 0.15
N THR A 202 13.23 2.47 -1.00
CA THR A 202 12.47 2.80 -2.21
C THR A 202 11.59 1.61 -2.66
N GLN A 203 12.12 0.39 -2.59
CA GLN A 203 11.34 -0.82 -2.87
C GLN A 203 10.24 -1.07 -1.83
N CYS A 204 10.49 -0.77 -0.55
CA CYS A 204 9.50 -0.91 0.52
C CYS A 204 8.25 -0.05 0.29
N ILE A 205 8.39 1.14 -0.28
CA ILE A 205 7.27 2.05 -0.55
C ILE A 205 6.61 1.83 -1.91
N THR A 206 7.11 0.90 -2.71
CA THR A 206 6.51 0.52 -3.99
C THR A 206 5.45 -0.54 -3.76
N ILE A 207 4.20 -0.20 -4.06
CA ILE A 207 3.08 -1.15 -3.99
C ILE A 207 3.18 -2.08 -5.22
N THR A 208 3.20 -3.37 -4.97
CA THR A 208 3.17 -4.40 -6.03
C THR A 208 1.76 -4.95 -6.16
N ASN A 209 1.06 -4.57 -7.23
CA ASN A 209 -0.25 -5.12 -7.60
C ASN A 209 -0.11 -6.41 -8.41
#